data_e77a0bbd046e11a3edf00920a06b7658
#
_entry.id   e77a0bbd046e11a3edf00920a06b7658
#
_cell.length_a   1.000
_cell.length_b   1.000
_cell.length_c   1.000
_cell.angle_alpha   90.00
_cell.angle_beta   90.00
_cell.angle_gamma   90.00
#
_symmetry.space_group_name_H-M   'P 1'
#
loop_
_entity.id
_entity.type
_entity.pdbx_description
1 polymer ?
#
loop_
_entity_poly.entity_id
_entity_poly.type
_entity_poly.pdbx_seq_one_letter_code
_entity_poly.pdbx_strand_id
1 'polypeptide(L)'
;MFDRAPFVHGPVEAQNRIYRNHGNAPLLALLDDEPRKVLDVGCGAGDNAGLIKARYPRCEIHGITYSAAEAEIAKQWMSACWVFDIEKEIPGQLSAVKFDAVIFSHVLEHLRDPAAILNKFAHLVPRDGCVIIAVPNTLSWAMRWQFLRGNFEYRPDGVLDDTHLRLFTFVTADRYLLAKSPKLKLVSKSVTGSVPLWWLRRYLLPKTWSRYIDGLGCRVWPNLFGDQVLIKAVAASLDTVS
;
A
#
# COMPACT_ATOMS: atom_id res chain seq x y z
N MET A 1 -3.24 -25.06 28.55
CA MET A 1 -3.85 -23.89 29.21
C MET A 1 -3.06 -22.68 28.68
N PHE A 2 -3.55 -22.07 27.59
CA PHE A 2 -2.84 -20.97 26.91
C PHE A 2 -3.50 -19.68 27.34
N ASP A 3 -2.93 -19.08 28.39
CA ASP A 3 -3.29 -17.75 28.82
C ASP A 3 -2.40 -16.76 28.03
N ARG A 4 -2.87 -16.35 26.85
CA ARG A 4 -2.36 -15.17 26.14
C ARG A 4 -3.50 -14.16 26.09
N ALA A 5 -3.33 -13.09 26.86
CA ALA A 5 -4.21 -11.95 26.81
C ALA A 5 -4.40 -11.49 25.35
N PRO A 6 -5.61 -11.10 24.94
CA PRO A 6 -5.83 -10.58 23.60
C PRO A 6 -4.97 -9.33 23.40
N PHE A 7 -4.18 -9.30 22.33
CA PHE A 7 -3.42 -8.12 21.91
C PHE A 7 -4.40 -7.04 21.47
N VAL A 8 -4.94 -6.30 22.42
CA VAL A 8 -5.66 -5.06 22.14
C VAL A 8 -4.66 -3.94 22.36
N HIS A 9 -3.98 -3.53 21.30
CA HIS A 9 -3.20 -2.31 21.34
C HIS A 9 -4.17 -1.13 21.55
N GLY A 10 -4.09 -0.49 22.71
CA GLY A 10 -4.87 0.71 22.99
C GLY A 10 -4.47 1.85 22.04
N PRO A 11 -5.36 2.84 21.79
CA PRO A 11 -5.10 3.97 20.89
C PRO A 11 -3.81 4.75 21.21
N VAL A 12 -3.36 4.74 22.46
CA VAL A 12 -2.13 5.41 22.92
C VAL A 12 -0.85 4.68 22.49
N GLU A 13 -0.87 3.34 22.45
CA GLU A 13 0.29 2.54 21.99
C GLU A 13 0.49 2.66 20.47
N ALA A 14 -0.59 2.74 19.72
CA ALA A 14 -0.53 2.96 18.26
C ALA A 14 0.08 4.33 17.91
N GLN A 15 -0.15 5.38 18.73
CA GLN A 15 0.39 6.73 18.49
C GLN A 15 1.92 6.81 18.69
N ASN A 16 2.51 5.92 19.45
CA ASN A 16 3.96 5.91 19.74
C ASN A 16 4.72 4.83 18.99
N ARG A 17 4.05 3.96 18.24
CA ARG A 17 4.69 2.92 17.44
C ARG A 17 5.38 3.53 16.24
N ILE A 18 6.60 3.11 15.97
CA ILE A 18 7.38 3.51 14.80
C ILE A 18 7.48 2.29 13.88
N TYR A 19 6.82 2.37 12.72
CA TYR A 19 6.98 1.40 11.66
C TYR A 19 8.13 1.82 10.75
N ARG A 20 9.18 1.02 10.74
CA ARG A 20 10.30 1.15 9.78
C ARG A 20 10.30 -0.05 8.86
N ASN A 21 10.40 0.22 7.58
CA ASN A 21 10.56 -0.78 6.55
C ASN A 21 11.59 -0.29 5.52
N HIS A 22 11.72 -0.95 4.39
CA HIS A 22 12.63 -0.53 3.31
C HIS A 22 11.93 0.26 2.20
N GLY A 23 10.70 0.72 2.44
CA GLY A 23 9.82 1.29 1.43
C GLY A 23 9.34 0.23 0.43
N ASN A 24 8.39 0.60 -0.41
CA ASN A 24 7.77 -0.28 -1.40
C ASN A 24 8.21 0.08 -2.83
N ALA A 25 9.46 -0.22 -3.16
CA ALA A 25 10.03 0.08 -4.48
C ALA A 25 9.17 -0.45 -5.65
N PRO A 26 8.56 -1.66 -5.60
CA PRO A 26 7.65 -2.12 -6.65
C PRO A 26 6.40 -1.25 -6.81
N LEU A 27 5.82 -0.75 -5.72
CA LEU A 27 4.69 0.18 -5.77
C LEU A 27 5.12 1.51 -6.42
N LEU A 28 6.25 2.05 -5.98
CA LEU A 28 6.78 3.32 -6.48
C LEU A 28 7.21 3.25 -7.94
N ALA A 29 7.46 2.05 -8.49
CA ALA A 29 7.70 1.85 -9.91
C ALA A 29 6.45 2.12 -10.79
N LEU A 30 5.26 2.21 -10.19
CA LEU A 30 4.02 2.60 -10.88
C LEU A 30 3.87 4.11 -11.03
N LEU A 31 4.70 4.93 -10.36
CA LEU A 31 4.76 6.36 -10.60
C LEU A 31 5.22 6.60 -12.05
N ASP A 32 4.50 7.46 -12.74
CA ASP A 32 4.91 7.95 -14.06
C ASP A 32 6.16 8.81 -13.94
N ASP A 33 6.53 9.47 -15.03
CA ASP A 33 7.66 10.38 -15.09
C ASP A 33 7.69 11.36 -13.91
N GLU A 34 8.80 11.99 -13.66
CA GLU A 34 9.15 12.78 -12.47
C GLU A 34 7.95 13.54 -11.86
N PRO A 35 7.27 13.01 -10.82
CA PRO A 35 6.15 13.70 -10.19
C PRO A 35 6.68 14.92 -9.43
N ARG A 36 6.00 16.06 -9.57
CA ARG A 36 6.39 17.28 -8.87
C ARG A 36 5.95 17.28 -7.41
N LYS A 37 4.77 16.72 -7.14
CA LYS A 37 4.18 16.69 -5.81
C LYS A 37 3.47 15.37 -5.53
N VAL A 38 3.85 14.71 -4.43
CA VAL A 38 3.33 13.39 -4.02
C VAL A 38 2.80 13.44 -2.60
N LEU A 39 1.70 12.75 -2.35
CA LEU A 39 1.16 12.50 -1.02
C LEU A 39 1.30 11.01 -0.67
N ASP A 40 2.01 10.70 0.40
CA ASP A 40 2.14 9.36 0.97
C ASP A 40 1.21 9.23 2.18
N VAL A 41 0.11 8.51 2.01
CA VAL A 41 -0.91 8.30 3.05
C VAL A 41 -0.55 7.08 3.87
N GLY A 42 -0.39 7.25 5.18
CA GLY A 42 0.18 6.23 6.07
C GLY A 42 1.69 6.10 5.86
N CYS A 43 2.38 7.24 5.78
CA CYS A 43 3.78 7.31 5.38
C CYS A 43 4.77 6.67 6.39
N GLY A 44 4.32 6.32 7.61
CA GLY A 44 5.19 5.84 8.66
C GLY A 44 6.37 6.80 8.90
N ALA A 45 7.57 6.25 9.05
CA ALA A 45 8.79 7.03 9.23
C ALA A 45 9.35 7.66 7.93
N GLY A 46 8.62 7.55 6.80
CA GLY A 46 9.01 8.19 5.52
C GLY A 46 9.90 7.32 4.63
N ASP A 47 9.86 6.00 4.77
CA ASP A 47 10.72 5.09 3.98
C ASP A 47 10.44 5.18 2.47
N ASN A 48 9.17 5.28 2.06
CA ASN A 48 8.80 5.55 0.67
C ASN A 48 9.34 6.91 0.18
N ALA A 49 9.25 7.94 1.03
CA ALA A 49 9.72 9.27 0.69
C ALA A 49 11.24 9.27 0.43
N GLY A 50 12.01 8.52 1.22
CA GLY A 50 13.44 8.34 0.97
C GLY A 50 13.73 7.76 -0.40
N LEU A 51 12.97 6.71 -0.82
CA LEU A 51 13.08 6.12 -2.16
C LEU A 51 12.67 7.09 -3.28
N ILE A 52 11.60 7.86 -3.07
CA ILE A 52 11.14 8.86 -4.03
C ILE A 52 12.19 9.95 -4.20
N LYS A 53 12.78 10.48 -3.11
CA LYS A 53 13.83 11.49 -3.16
C LYS A 53 15.09 10.99 -3.85
N ALA A 54 15.46 9.74 -3.65
CA ALA A 54 16.60 9.13 -4.33
C ALA A 54 16.40 9.05 -5.85
N ARG A 55 15.18 8.83 -6.32
CA ARG A 55 14.83 8.76 -7.76
C ARG A 55 14.48 10.12 -8.35
N TYR A 56 13.76 10.97 -7.60
CA TYR A 56 13.24 12.27 -8.00
C TYR A 56 13.57 13.33 -6.95
N PRO A 57 14.81 13.87 -6.95
CA PRO A 57 15.29 14.75 -5.88
C PRO A 57 14.48 16.05 -5.72
N ARG A 58 13.84 16.53 -6.81
CA ARG A 58 13.03 17.75 -6.83
C ARG A 58 11.57 17.52 -6.43
N CYS A 59 11.13 16.28 -6.29
CA CYS A 59 9.76 15.97 -5.92
C CYS A 59 9.43 16.54 -4.52
N GLU A 60 8.37 17.30 -4.42
CA GLU A 60 7.80 17.75 -3.14
C GLU A 60 6.96 16.61 -2.56
N ILE A 61 7.34 16.10 -1.38
CA ILE A 61 6.67 14.98 -0.78
C ILE A 61 5.95 15.43 0.48
N HIS A 62 4.70 15.07 0.57
CA HIS A 62 3.86 15.28 1.73
C HIS A 62 3.48 13.93 2.33
N GLY A 63 3.35 13.85 3.66
CA GLY A 63 2.99 12.63 4.35
C GLY A 63 1.79 12.81 5.27
N ILE A 64 1.11 11.70 5.52
CA ILE A 64 0.12 11.57 6.57
C ILE A 64 0.48 10.34 7.39
N THR A 65 0.56 10.48 8.70
CA THR A 65 0.71 9.35 9.63
C THR A 65 -0.21 9.53 10.83
N TYR A 66 -0.45 8.46 11.56
CA TYR A 66 -1.17 8.49 12.83
C TYR A 66 -0.25 8.79 14.02
N SER A 67 1.07 8.59 13.86
CA SER A 67 2.06 8.71 14.92
C SER A 67 2.86 10.02 14.82
N ALA A 68 2.85 10.81 15.90
CA ALA A 68 3.67 12.03 16.01
C ALA A 68 5.18 11.68 15.96
N ALA A 69 5.58 10.55 16.53
CA ALA A 69 6.97 10.10 16.51
C ALA A 69 7.44 9.76 15.10
N GLU A 70 6.60 9.13 14.29
CA GLU A 70 6.88 8.86 12.88
C GLU A 70 6.97 10.14 12.06
N ALA A 71 6.05 11.09 12.29
CA ALA A 71 6.06 12.37 11.58
C ALA A 71 7.37 13.14 11.80
N GLU A 72 7.91 13.13 13.02
CA GLU A 72 9.21 13.77 13.30
C GLU A 72 10.36 13.14 12.49
N ILE A 73 10.35 11.83 12.34
CA ILE A 73 11.36 11.13 11.53
C ILE A 73 11.15 11.39 10.04
N ALA A 74 9.89 11.37 9.58
CA ALA A 74 9.54 11.56 8.18
C ALA A 74 9.90 12.97 7.65
N LYS A 75 9.93 14.00 8.51
CA LYS A 75 10.29 15.38 8.17
C LYS A 75 11.63 15.52 7.43
N GLN A 76 12.57 14.60 7.65
CA GLN A 76 13.87 14.63 6.93
C GLN A 76 13.72 14.46 5.40
N TRP A 77 12.62 13.83 4.95
CA TRP A 77 12.35 13.54 3.54
C TRP A 77 11.17 14.31 2.98
N MET A 78 10.30 14.86 3.84
CA MET A 78 9.02 15.43 3.47
C MET A 78 8.97 16.94 3.70
N SER A 79 8.31 17.65 2.79
CA SER A 79 8.03 19.09 2.92
C SER A 79 6.99 19.40 3.99
N ALA A 80 6.05 18.46 4.19
CA ALA A 80 5.06 18.51 5.27
C ALA A 80 4.66 17.08 5.65
N CYS A 81 4.41 16.86 6.95
CA CYS A 81 3.85 15.61 7.45
C CYS A 81 2.75 15.94 8.46
N TRP A 82 1.53 15.50 8.16
CA TRP A 82 0.36 15.72 9.02
C TRP A 82 0.12 14.52 9.90
N VAL A 83 -0.28 14.79 11.16
CA VAL A 83 -0.65 13.74 12.12
C VAL A 83 -2.15 13.82 12.36
N PHE A 84 -2.90 12.91 11.76
CA PHE A 84 -4.34 12.77 11.99
C PHE A 84 -4.86 11.41 11.54
N ASP A 85 -6.08 11.09 12.01
CA ASP A 85 -6.81 9.90 11.63
C ASP A 85 -7.51 10.11 10.27
N ILE A 86 -7.09 9.38 9.24
CA ILE A 86 -7.63 9.51 7.87
C ILE A 86 -9.10 9.06 7.75
N GLU A 87 -9.61 8.29 8.71
CA GLU A 87 -11.03 7.92 8.76
C GLU A 87 -11.90 9.11 9.19
N LYS A 88 -11.33 10.14 9.81
CA LYS A 88 -11.99 11.41 10.14
C LYS A 88 -11.99 12.37 8.95
N GLU A 89 -12.27 13.63 9.21
CA GLU A 89 -12.30 14.68 8.20
C GLU A 89 -10.87 15.06 7.77
N ILE A 90 -10.67 15.26 6.46
CA ILE A 90 -9.39 15.75 5.93
C ILE A 90 -9.25 17.23 6.28
N PRO A 91 -8.13 17.64 6.89
CA PRO A 91 -7.90 19.05 7.20
C PRO A 91 -8.02 19.95 5.98
N GLY A 92 -8.68 21.11 6.12
CA GLY A 92 -8.93 22.01 5.01
C GLY A 92 -7.66 22.47 4.28
N GLN A 93 -6.55 22.62 5.00
CA GLN A 93 -5.24 22.94 4.41
C GLN A 93 -4.77 21.87 3.42
N LEU A 94 -4.99 20.59 3.72
CA LEU A 94 -4.63 19.48 2.83
C LEU A 94 -5.61 19.39 1.66
N SER A 95 -6.90 19.62 1.88
CA SER A 95 -7.95 19.56 0.85
C SER A 95 -7.72 20.56 -0.31
N ALA A 96 -7.06 21.67 -0.03
CA ALA A 96 -6.74 22.72 -1.02
C ALA A 96 -5.55 22.35 -1.92
N VAL A 97 -4.76 21.32 -1.57
CA VAL A 97 -3.57 20.92 -2.33
C VAL A 97 -3.93 19.84 -3.34
N LYS A 98 -3.32 19.91 -4.53
CA LYS A 98 -3.36 18.85 -5.54
C LYS A 98 -2.03 18.14 -5.61
N PHE A 99 -2.09 16.82 -5.85
CA PHE A 99 -0.92 15.95 -5.89
C PHE A 99 -0.90 15.18 -7.22
N ASP A 100 0.24 15.15 -7.88
CA ASP A 100 0.43 14.38 -9.11
C ASP A 100 0.25 12.87 -8.84
N ALA A 101 0.60 12.44 -7.61
CA ALA A 101 0.33 11.09 -7.17
C ALA A 101 -0.07 11.03 -5.68
N VAL A 102 -1.02 10.15 -5.36
CA VAL A 102 -1.39 9.77 -3.99
C VAL A 102 -1.06 8.30 -3.79
N ILE A 103 -0.34 7.97 -2.73
CA ILE A 103 0.19 6.65 -2.43
C ILE A 103 -0.52 6.07 -1.21
N PHE A 104 -0.98 4.82 -1.32
CA PHE A 104 -1.45 3.99 -0.22
C PHE A 104 -0.62 2.70 -0.21
N SER A 105 0.36 2.63 0.67
CA SER A 105 1.25 1.48 0.79
C SER A 105 0.95 0.70 2.07
N HIS A 106 0.18 -0.37 1.97
CA HIS A 106 -0.24 -1.18 3.13
C HIS A 106 -0.95 -0.35 4.22
N VAL A 107 -2.00 0.37 3.82
CA VAL A 107 -2.82 1.22 4.70
C VAL A 107 -4.29 0.83 4.63
N LEU A 108 -4.78 0.52 3.43
CA LEU A 108 -6.22 0.35 3.19
C LEU A 108 -6.81 -0.89 3.87
N GLU A 109 -5.99 -1.91 4.15
CA GLU A 109 -6.36 -3.11 4.90
C GLU A 109 -6.69 -2.84 6.36
N HIS A 110 -6.16 -1.75 6.94
CA HIS A 110 -6.39 -1.34 8.32
C HIS A 110 -7.66 -0.49 8.51
N LEU A 111 -8.32 -0.11 7.41
CA LEU A 111 -9.46 0.81 7.46
C LEU A 111 -10.81 0.08 7.48
N ARG A 112 -11.79 0.69 8.13
CA ARG A 112 -13.17 0.16 8.18
C ARG A 112 -13.86 0.25 6.83
N ASP A 113 -13.69 1.37 6.12
CA ASP A 113 -14.23 1.60 4.77
C ASP A 113 -13.16 2.19 3.83
N PRO A 114 -12.23 1.36 3.34
CA PRO A 114 -11.13 1.82 2.50
C PRO A 114 -11.62 2.43 1.17
N ALA A 115 -12.76 1.97 0.64
CA ALA A 115 -13.32 2.52 -0.59
C ALA A 115 -13.83 3.96 -0.40
N ALA A 116 -14.44 4.27 0.75
CA ALA A 116 -14.85 5.64 1.07
C ALA A 116 -13.64 6.55 1.27
N ILE A 117 -12.57 6.05 1.90
CA ILE A 117 -11.32 6.81 2.08
C ILE A 117 -10.68 7.10 0.72
N LEU A 118 -10.56 6.11 -0.17
CA LEU A 118 -10.08 6.33 -1.54
C LEU A 118 -10.88 7.41 -2.26
N ASN A 119 -12.21 7.39 -2.16
CA ASN A 119 -13.06 8.42 -2.76
C ASN A 119 -12.77 9.83 -2.20
N LYS A 120 -12.52 9.95 -0.89
CA LYS A 120 -12.11 11.24 -0.28
C LYS A 120 -10.80 11.73 -0.89
N PHE A 121 -9.78 10.87 -0.98
CA PHE A 121 -8.46 11.25 -1.49
C PHE A 121 -8.42 11.42 -3.02
N ALA A 122 -9.34 10.81 -3.76
CA ALA A 122 -9.46 10.98 -5.22
C ALA A 122 -9.66 12.46 -5.64
N HIS A 123 -10.25 13.28 -4.75
CA HIS A 123 -10.40 14.72 -4.99
C HIS A 123 -9.10 15.50 -4.98
N LEU A 124 -8.05 14.96 -4.38
CA LEU A 124 -6.72 15.58 -4.31
C LEU A 124 -5.88 15.33 -5.57
N VAL A 125 -6.33 14.42 -6.44
CA VAL A 125 -5.65 14.04 -7.67
C VAL A 125 -6.22 14.82 -8.85
N PRO A 126 -5.41 15.57 -9.63
CA PRO A 126 -5.84 16.22 -10.86
C PRO A 126 -6.10 15.18 -11.98
N ARG A 127 -6.61 15.62 -13.14
CA ARG A 127 -6.95 14.72 -14.26
C ARG A 127 -5.78 13.90 -14.81
N ASP A 128 -4.59 14.44 -14.75
CA ASP A 128 -3.32 13.84 -15.18
C ASP A 128 -2.57 13.13 -14.05
N GLY A 129 -3.13 13.12 -12.84
CA GLY A 129 -2.53 12.48 -11.70
C GLY A 129 -3.02 11.04 -11.48
N CYS A 130 -2.38 10.35 -10.57
CA CYS A 130 -2.69 8.95 -10.28
C CYS A 130 -2.79 8.65 -8.77
N VAL A 131 -3.50 7.56 -8.47
CA VAL A 131 -3.47 6.90 -7.16
C VAL A 131 -2.79 5.56 -7.33
N ILE A 132 -1.77 5.28 -6.52
CA ILE A 132 -1.12 3.98 -6.48
C ILE A 132 -1.34 3.31 -5.14
N ILE A 133 -1.64 2.02 -5.17
CA ILE A 133 -2.10 1.26 -4.00
C ILE A 133 -1.35 -0.06 -3.93
N ALA A 134 -0.88 -0.42 -2.74
CA ALA A 134 -0.44 -1.77 -2.40
C ALA A 134 -1.27 -2.30 -1.24
N VAL A 135 -1.77 -3.53 -1.37
CA VAL A 135 -2.43 -4.27 -0.30
C VAL A 135 -1.95 -5.73 -0.29
N PRO A 136 -1.93 -6.42 0.87
CA PRO A 136 -1.54 -7.82 0.96
C PRO A 136 -2.47 -8.73 0.14
N ASN A 137 -1.92 -9.80 -0.45
CA ASN A 137 -2.71 -10.84 -1.09
C ASN A 137 -2.92 -12.02 -0.14
N THR A 138 -4.11 -12.14 0.41
CA THR A 138 -4.47 -13.19 1.36
C THR A 138 -4.45 -14.61 0.75
N LEU A 139 -4.57 -14.73 -0.56
CA LEU A 139 -4.59 -16.03 -1.24
C LEU A 139 -3.27 -16.36 -1.96
N SER A 140 -2.14 -15.80 -1.50
CA SER A 140 -0.81 -16.26 -1.93
C SER A 140 -0.60 -17.74 -1.59
N TRP A 141 0.31 -18.40 -2.30
CA TRP A 141 0.58 -19.84 -2.10
C TRP A 141 0.98 -20.16 -0.65
N ALA A 142 1.72 -19.27 0.00
CA ALA A 142 2.15 -19.45 1.39
C ALA A 142 0.96 -19.42 2.35
N MET A 143 0.01 -18.49 2.13
CA MET A 143 -1.21 -18.39 2.91
C MET A 143 -2.12 -19.59 2.68
N ARG A 144 -2.30 -20.01 1.42
CA ARG A 144 -3.08 -21.23 1.11
C ARG A 144 -2.51 -22.46 1.81
N TRP A 145 -1.18 -22.57 1.86
CA TRP A 145 -0.53 -23.70 2.53
C TRP A 145 -0.76 -23.68 4.05
N GLN A 146 -0.77 -22.49 4.68
CA GLN A 146 -1.13 -22.34 6.08
C GLN A 146 -2.58 -22.74 6.33
N PHE A 147 -3.52 -22.28 5.51
CA PHE A 147 -4.93 -22.61 5.63
C PHE A 147 -5.22 -24.10 5.43
N LEU A 148 -4.56 -24.75 4.46
CA LEU A 148 -4.68 -26.19 4.24
C LEU A 148 -4.20 -27.01 5.45
N ARG A 149 -3.28 -26.47 6.24
CA ARG A 149 -2.84 -27.07 7.51
C ARG A 149 -3.75 -26.73 8.69
N GLY A 150 -4.85 -26.04 8.46
CA GLY A 150 -5.74 -25.56 9.52
C GLY A 150 -5.14 -24.44 10.36
N ASN A 151 -4.07 -23.78 9.88
CA ASN A 151 -3.41 -22.71 10.61
C ASN A 151 -3.93 -21.35 10.15
N PHE A 152 -4.67 -20.66 11.02
CA PHE A 152 -5.14 -19.30 10.87
C PHE A 152 -4.81 -18.55 12.16
N GLU A 153 -3.57 -18.10 12.28
CA GLU A 153 -3.08 -17.41 13.45
C GLU A 153 -2.77 -15.94 13.12
N TYR A 154 -3.38 -15.03 13.88
CA TYR A 154 -3.05 -13.62 13.82
C TYR A 154 -1.64 -13.38 14.37
N ARG A 155 -0.91 -12.46 13.75
CA ARG A 155 0.47 -12.10 14.07
C ARG A 155 0.61 -10.60 14.16
N PRO A 156 1.71 -10.10 14.77
CA PRO A 156 1.96 -8.66 14.82
C PRO A 156 2.43 -8.07 13.47
N ASP A 157 2.57 -8.90 12.44
CA ASP A 157 3.00 -8.50 11.08
C ASP A 157 2.51 -9.47 10.00
N GLY A 158 2.63 -9.05 8.75
CA GLY A 158 2.33 -9.85 7.57
C GLY A 158 0.87 -9.83 7.14
N VAL A 159 0.44 -10.84 6.37
CA VAL A 159 -0.91 -10.88 5.76
C VAL A 159 -2.01 -11.04 6.81
N LEU A 160 -1.75 -11.76 7.89
CA LEU A 160 -2.66 -11.95 9.03
C LEU A 160 -2.24 -11.06 10.22
N ASP A 161 -1.84 -9.83 9.94
CA ASP A 161 -1.62 -8.82 10.98
C ASP A 161 -2.93 -8.63 11.77
N ASP A 162 -2.83 -8.55 13.10
CA ASP A 162 -3.98 -8.46 14.00
C ASP A 162 -4.73 -7.10 13.89
N THR A 163 -4.11 -6.12 13.22
CA THR A 163 -4.71 -4.82 12.91
C THR A 163 -5.41 -4.79 11.54
N HIS A 164 -5.33 -5.86 10.74
CA HIS A 164 -6.00 -5.92 9.44
C HIS A 164 -7.50 -6.12 9.60
N LEU A 165 -8.29 -5.13 9.21
CA LEU A 165 -9.75 -5.18 9.21
C LEU A 165 -10.31 -5.72 7.88
N ARG A 166 -9.54 -5.67 6.81
CA ARG A 166 -9.92 -6.09 5.45
C ARG A 166 -8.87 -7.00 4.85
N LEU A 167 -9.32 -8.08 4.24
CA LEU A 167 -8.48 -9.03 3.53
C LEU A 167 -8.73 -8.93 2.03
N PHE A 168 -7.67 -8.76 1.26
CA PHE A 168 -7.74 -8.60 -0.18
C PHE A 168 -7.11 -9.77 -0.91
N THR A 169 -7.57 -10.00 -2.13
CA THR A 169 -6.97 -10.93 -3.09
C THR A 169 -6.72 -10.20 -4.40
N PHE A 170 -5.87 -10.75 -5.26
CA PHE A 170 -5.70 -10.19 -6.60
C PHE A 170 -7.04 -10.04 -7.34
N VAL A 171 -7.98 -10.98 -7.15
CA VAL A 171 -9.27 -10.95 -7.85
C VAL A 171 -10.19 -9.84 -7.35
N THR A 172 -10.18 -9.55 -6.05
CA THR A 172 -11.18 -8.71 -5.41
C THR A 172 -10.72 -7.28 -5.08
N ALA A 173 -9.41 -7.04 -5.00
CA ALA A 173 -8.86 -5.79 -4.49
C ALA A 173 -9.36 -4.56 -5.24
N ASP A 174 -9.20 -4.50 -6.57
CA ASP A 174 -9.63 -3.37 -7.39
C ASP A 174 -11.14 -3.17 -7.35
N ARG A 175 -11.91 -4.25 -7.46
CA ARG A 175 -13.37 -4.21 -7.44
C ARG A 175 -13.91 -3.61 -6.14
N TYR A 176 -13.34 -4.02 -5.00
CA TYR A 176 -13.76 -3.51 -3.71
C TYR A 176 -13.27 -2.08 -3.47
N LEU A 177 -12.00 -1.83 -3.74
CA LEU A 177 -11.37 -0.54 -3.43
C LEU A 177 -11.91 0.60 -4.31
N LEU A 178 -12.15 0.34 -5.58
CA LEU A 178 -12.64 1.37 -6.52
C LEU A 178 -14.18 1.47 -6.58
N ALA A 179 -14.91 0.59 -5.89
CA ALA A 179 -16.38 0.52 -5.96
C ALA A 179 -17.11 1.83 -5.64
N LYS A 180 -16.56 2.62 -4.70
CA LYS A 180 -17.15 3.90 -4.26
C LYS A 180 -16.43 5.12 -4.84
N SER A 181 -15.49 4.91 -5.77
CA SER A 181 -14.66 5.97 -6.33
C SER A 181 -14.89 6.13 -7.83
N PRO A 182 -16.05 6.64 -8.26
CA PRO A 182 -16.37 6.79 -9.69
C PRO A 182 -15.39 7.74 -10.41
N LYS A 183 -14.67 8.55 -9.66
CA LYS A 183 -13.62 9.45 -10.17
C LYS A 183 -12.30 8.74 -10.45
N LEU A 184 -12.14 7.48 -10.07
CA LEU A 184 -10.93 6.70 -10.29
C LEU A 184 -11.19 5.58 -11.30
N LYS A 185 -10.38 5.53 -12.35
CA LYS A 185 -10.39 4.47 -13.36
C LYS A 185 -9.15 3.61 -13.19
N LEU A 186 -9.33 2.29 -13.12
CA LEU A 186 -8.23 1.34 -13.12
C LEU A 186 -7.40 1.44 -14.39
N VAL A 187 -6.09 1.62 -14.25
CA VAL A 187 -5.13 1.62 -15.34
C VAL A 187 -4.37 0.31 -15.40
N SER A 188 -3.85 -0.12 -14.26
CA SER A 188 -3.12 -1.39 -14.19
C SER A 188 -3.31 -2.06 -12.84
N LYS A 189 -3.25 -3.39 -12.87
CA LYS A 189 -3.23 -4.25 -11.68
C LYS A 189 -2.19 -5.33 -11.89
N SER A 190 -1.29 -5.45 -10.94
CA SER A 190 -0.21 -6.43 -10.95
C SER A 190 0.05 -6.97 -9.54
N VAL A 191 0.99 -7.86 -9.43
CA VAL A 191 1.45 -8.37 -8.13
C VAL A 191 2.97 -8.43 -8.10
N THR A 192 3.51 -8.41 -6.90
CA THR A 192 4.88 -8.82 -6.63
C THR A 192 4.89 -9.95 -5.62
N GLY A 193 5.80 -10.89 -5.79
CA GLY A 193 5.88 -12.06 -4.95
C GLY A 193 6.88 -13.05 -5.51
N SER A 194 6.79 -14.30 -5.09
CA SER A 194 7.74 -15.33 -5.48
C SER A 194 7.06 -16.69 -5.72
N VAL A 195 7.58 -17.41 -6.69
CA VAL A 195 7.25 -18.83 -6.90
C VAL A 195 7.92 -19.65 -5.78
N PRO A 196 7.28 -20.73 -5.28
CA PRO A 196 7.86 -21.62 -4.28
C PRO A 196 9.27 -22.11 -4.60
N LEU A 197 9.99 -22.56 -3.56
CA LEU A 197 11.36 -23.04 -3.63
C LEU A 197 12.38 -21.95 -4.07
N TRP A 198 12.10 -20.68 -3.78
CA TRP A 198 13.02 -19.56 -4.06
C TRP A 198 14.42 -19.79 -3.46
N TRP A 199 14.51 -20.39 -2.27
CA TRP A 199 15.76 -20.71 -1.59
C TRP A 199 16.60 -21.73 -2.38
N LEU A 200 15.98 -22.76 -2.97
CA LEU A 200 16.66 -23.75 -3.80
C LEU A 200 17.13 -23.12 -5.12
N ARG A 201 16.28 -22.33 -5.76
CA ARG A 201 16.63 -21.60 -6.99
C ARG A 201 17.80 -20.64 -6.80
N ARG A 202 17.92 -20.04 -5.62
CA ARG A 202 19.03 -19.14 -5.30
C ARG A 202 20.40 -19.84 -5.38
N TYR A 203 20.46 -21.14 -5.08
CA TYR A 203 21.69 -21.92 -5.18
C TYR A 203 21.93 -22.51 -6.57
N LEU A 204 20.86 -22.86 -7.28
CA LEU A 204 20.95 -23.60 -8.56
C LEU A 204 20.94 -22.68 -9.78
N LEU A 205 20.41 -21.46 -9.68
CA LEU A 205 20.20 -20.57 -10.83
C LEU A 205 20.83 -19.18 -10.61
N PRO A 206 21.32 -18.53 -11.69
CA PRO A 206 21.66 -17.12 -11.64
C PRO A 206 20.48 -16.27 -11.15
N LYS A 207 20.75 -15.17 -10.44
CA LYS A 207 19.72 -14.26 -9.88
C LYS A 207 18.75 -13.74 -10.95
N THR A 208 19.23 -13.51 -12.16
CA THR A 208 18.42 -13.07 -13.32
C THR A 208 17.35 -14.10 -13.68
N TRP A 209 17.71 -15.38 -13.74
CA TRP A 209 16.76 -16.48 -14.05
C TRP A 209 15.74 -16.67 -12.93
N SER A 210 16.18 -16.60 -11.66
CA SER A 210 15.26 -16.68 -10.53
C SER A 210 14.22 -15.54 -10.57
N ARG A 211 14.64 -14.31 -10.82
CA ARG A 211 13.73 -13.16 -11.00
C ARG A 211 12.79 -13.32 -12.19
N TYR A 212 13.28 -13.85 -13.30
CA TYR A 212 12.46 -14.12 -14.48
C TYR A 212 11.34 -15.12 -14.17
N ILE A 213 11.67 -16.23 -13.47
CA ILE A 213 10.69 -17.24 -13.03
C ILE A 213 9.65 -16.63 -12.10
N ASP A 214 10.07 -15.81 -11.11
CA ASP A 214 9.15 -15.13 -10.21
C ASP A 214 8.22 -14.16 -10.97
N GLY A 215 8.77 -13.37 -11.89
CA GLY A 215 7.99 -12.45 -12.73
C GLY A 215 6.98 -13.17 -13.63
N LEU A 216 7.41 -14.29 -14.26
CA LEU A 216 6.52 -15.10 -15.08
C LEU A 216 5.42 -15.76 -14.24
N GLY A 217 5.77 -16.33 -13.09
CA GLY A 217 4.81 -16.92 -12.17
C GLY A 217 3.77 -15.92 -11.69
N CYS A 218 4.21 -14.74 -11.25
CA CYS A 218 3.33 -13.65 -10.83
C CYS A 218 2.42 -13.17 -11.98
N ARG A 219 2.90 -13.19 -13.22
CA ARG A 219 2.10 -12.81 -14.39
C ARG A 219 1.06 -13.86 -14.77
N VAL A 220 1.41 -15.16 -14.72
CA VAL A 220 0.52 -16.27 -15.14
C VAL A 220 -0.49 -16.61 -14.05
N TRP A 221 -0.05 -16.64 -12.78
CA TRP A 221 -0.91 -16.94 -11.62
C TRP A 221 -0.77 -15.87 -10.52
N PRO A 222 -1.21 -14.64 -10.79
CA PRO A 222 -1.01 -13.52 -9.88
C PRO A 222 -1.62 -13.76 -8.49
N ASN A 223 -2.80 -14.38 -8.41
CA ASN A 223 -3.46 -14.67 -7.15
C ASN A 223 -2.78 -15.79 -6.33
N LEU A 224 -1.88 -16.55 -6.95
CA LEU A 224 -1.15 -17.65 -6.30
C LEU A 224 0.25 -17.22 -5.87
N PHE A 225 0.98 -16.54 -6.74
CA PHE A 225 2.39 -16.22 -6.51
C PHE A 225 2.64 -14.76 -6.10
N GLY A 226 1.60 -13.92 -6.13
CA GLY A 226 1.69 -12.56 -5.61
C GLY A 226 1.55 -12.54 -4.08
N ASP A 227 2.44 -11.85 -3.40
CA ASP A 227 2.37 -11.59 -1.96
C ASP A 227 1.63 -10.28 -1.67
N GLN A 228 1.75 -9.31 -2.57
CA GLN A 228 0.98 -8.06 -2.54
C GLN A 228 0.37 -7.75 -3.92
N VAL A 229 -0.78 -7.09 -3.90
CA VAL A 229 -1.47 -6.58 -5.08
C VAL A 229 -1.11 -5.11 -5.24
N LEU A 230 -0.67 -4.74 -6.43
CA LEU A 230 -0.35 -3.38 -6.83
C LEU A 230 -1.41 -2.88 -7.81
N ILE A 231 -1.97 -1.71 -7.53
CA ILE A 231 -3.02 -1.08 -8.34
C ILE A 231 -2.58 0.34 -8.69
N LYS A 232 -2.75 0.72 -9.97
CA LYS A 232 -2.68 2.10 -10.42
C LYS A 232 -4.03 2.51 -10.96
N ALA A 233 -4.55 3.61 -10.46
CA ALA A 233 -5.77 4.25 -10.94
C ALA A 233 -5.49 5.73 -11.27
N VAL A 234 -6.20 6.27 -12.25
CA VAL A 234 -6.12 7.68 -12.65
C VAL A 234 -7.48 8.35 -12.47
N ALA A 235 -7.50 9.67 -12.38
CA ALA A 235 -8.75 10.41 -12.32
C ALA A 235 -9.54 10.21 -13.62
N ALA A 236 -10.79 9.72 -13.51
CA ALA A 236 -11.67 9.58 -14.67
C ALA A 236 -12.07 10.94 -15.22
N SER A 237 -12.07 11.10 -16.56
CA SER A 237 -12.73 12.23 -17.20
C SER A 237 -14.24 12.16 -16.96
N LEU A 238 -14.86 13.27 -16.60
CA LEU A 238 -16.30 13.36 -16.37
C LEU A 238 -17.15 13.19 -17.65
N ASP A 239 -16.51 12.92 -18.79
CA ASP A 239 -17.14 12.96 -20.12
C ASP A 239 -17.80 11.62 -20.55
N THR A 240 -17.97 10.65 -19.65
CA THR A 240 -18.57 9.33 -19.98
C THR A 240 -19.70 8.92 -19.05
N VAL A 241 -20.58 9.87 -18.65
CA VAL A 241 -21.90 9.54 -18.11
C VAL A 241 -22.91 10.26 -18.98
N SER A 242 -23.21 9.68 -20.12
CA SER A 242 -24.40 9.95 -20.93
C SER A 242 -25.24 8.69 -21.01
#